data_4e25ea0dbdf4d16d2c3126d23ba91802
#
_entry.id   4e25ea0dbdf4d16d2c3126d23ba91802
#
_cell.length_a   1.000
_cell.length_b   1.000
_cell.length_c   1.000
_cell.angle_alpha   90.00
_cell.angle_beta   90.00
_cell.angle_gamma   90.00
#
_symmetry.space_group_name_H-M   'P 1'
#
loop_
_entity.id
_entity.type
_entity.pdbx_description
1 polymer ?
#
loop_
_entity_poly.entity_id
_entity_poly.type
_entity_poly.pdbx_seq_one_letter_code
_entity_poly.pdbx_strand_id
1 'polypeptide(L)'
;MNFRIADTFTDSLAKLTGDEQKGVKTTAFDLQLNPENPGLSFHKLDRAKDKNFWSVRANDDIRIIVHRTQNSLLLCYVDHHDKAYQWAERRKLETHPKTGAAQIVEIRERIEEIFIPKYIQVEAVKP
;
A
#
# COMPACT_ATOMS: atom_id res chain seq x y z
N MET A 1 -8.42 -18.11 -3.87
CA MET A 1 -7.78 -16.82 -3.49
C MET A 1 -8.36 -15.68 -4.34
N ASN A 2 -8.72 -14.59 -3.70
CA ASN A 2 -9.20 -13.41 -4.41
C ASN A 2 -8.02 -12.60 -4.92
N PHE A 3 -8.05 -12.24 -6.19
CA PHE A 3 -7.06 -11.34 -6.78
C PHE A 3 -7.79 -10.08 -7.25
N ARG A 4 -7.42 -8.93 -6.69
CA ARG A 4 -8.10 -7.66 -6.98
C ARG A 4 -7.10 -6.56 -7.26
N ILE A 5 -7.58 -5.51 -7.89
CA ILE A 5 -6.77 -4.35 -8.29
C ILE A 5 -7.46 -3.10 -7.77
N ALA A 6 -6.73 -2.31 -6.98
CA ALA A 6 -7.25 -1.06 -6.44
C ALA A 6 -7.11 0.07 -7.47
N ASP A 7 -7.96 1.08 -7.37
CA ASP A 7 -7.88 2.25 -8.23
C ASP A 7 -6.53 2.97 -8.09
N THR A 8 -5.97 2.99 -6.87
CA THR A 8 -4.65 3.59 -6.65
C THR A 8 -3.56 2.89 -7.44
N PHE A 9 -3.71 1.59 -7.70
CA PHE A 9 -2.76 0.86 -8.54
C PHE A 9 -2.89 1.31 -10.00
N THR A 10 -4.10 1.31 -10.55
CA THR A 10 -4.31 1.68 -11.96
C THR A 10 -3.93 3.13 -12.20
N ASP A 11 -4.23 4.02 -11.26
CA ASP A 11 -3.85 5.43 -11.37
C ASP A 11 -2.32 5.61 -11.36
N SER A 12 -1.61 4.90 -10.49
CA SER A 12 -0.16 4.98 -10.43
C SER A 12 0.49 4.32 -11.66
N LEU A 13 -0.08 3.21 -12.15
CA LEU A 13 0.40 2.54 -13.35
C LEU A 13 0.36 3.49 -14.54
N ALA A 14 -0.72 4.26 -14.69
CA ALA A 14 -0.90 5.18 -15.80
C ALA A 14 0.18 6.27 -15.86
N LYS A 15 0.88 6.53 -14.75
CA LYS A 15 1.94 7.54 -14.70
C LYS A 15 3.31 7.01 -15.12
N LEU A 16 3.45 5.72 -15.32
CA LEU A 16 4.70 5.10 -15.76
C LEU A 16 4.83 5.18 -17.29
N THR A 17 6.04 4.97 -17.78
CA THR A 17 6.28 4.89 -19.22
C THR A 17 5.63 3.64 -19.80
N GLY A 18 5.46 3.61 -21.14
CA GLY A 18 4.87 2.45 -21.79
C GLY A 18 5.63 1.16 -21.53
N ASP A 19 6.96 1.20 -21.56
CA ASP A 19 7.78 0.02 -21.30
C ASP A 19 7.67 -0.44 -19.85
N GLU A 20 7.65 0.52 -18.92
CA GLU A 20 7.46 0.20 -17.51
C GLU A 20 6.11 -0.43 -17.27
N GLN A 21 5.06 0.09 -17.91
CA GLN A 21 3.71 -0.46 -17.79
C GLN A 21 3.66 -1.91 -18.28
N LYS A 22 4.33 -2.21 -19.38
CA LYS A 22 4.37 -3.59 -19.90
C LYS A 22 5.01 -4.53 -18.89
N GLY A 23 6.13 -4.12 -18.33
CA GLY A 23 6.80 -4.93 -17.29
C GLY A 23 5.94 -5.17 -16.07
N VAL A 24 5.22 -4.14 -15.63
CA VAL A 24 4.33 -4.23 -14.48
C VAL A 24 3.17 -5.19 -14.78
N LYS A 25 2.56 -5.07 -15.95
CA LYS A 25 1.44 -5.95 -16.34
C LYS A 25 1.87 -7.41 -16.40
N THR A 26 3.05 -7.67 -16.96
CA THR A 26 3.61 -9.03 -17.01
C THR A 26 3.82 -9.57 -15.59
N THR A 27 4.42 -8.77 -14.73
CA THR A 27 4.67 -9.16 -13.34
C THR A 27 3.38 -9.42 -12.58
N ALA A 28 2.37 -8.56 -12.77
CA ALA A 28 1.07 -8.73 -12.13
C ALA A 28 0.41 -10.04 -12.57
N PHE A 29 0.52 -10.37 -13.85
CA PHE A 29 -0.01 -11.61 -14.38
C PHE A 29 0.73 -12.82 -13.79
N ASP A 30 2.06 -12.75 -13.74
CA ASP A 30 2.88 -13.81 -13.14
C ASP A 30 2.53 -14.01 -11.66
N LEU A 31 2.32 -12.93 -10.94
CA LEU A 31 1.92 -12.98 -9.53
C LEU A 31 0.58 -13.71 -9.37
N GLN A 32 -0.36 -13.44 -10.25
CA GLN A 32 -1.66 -14.12 -10.20
C GLN A 32 -1.52 -15.61 -10.46
N LEU A 33 -0.67 -15.97 -11.43
CA LEU A 33 -0.48 -17.37 -11.80
C LEU A 33 0.27 -18.16 -10.74
N ASN A 34 1.29 -17.55 -10.14
CA ASN A 34 2.12 -18.23 -9.14
C ASN A 34 2.78 -17.22 -8.18
N PRO A 35 2.12 -16.91 -7.06
CA PRO A 35 2.68 -15.96 -6.08
C PRO A 35 3.99 -16.42 -5.47
N GLU A 36 4.30 -17.71 -5.53
CA GLU A 36 5.52 -18.25 -4.92
C GLU A 36 6.71 -18.28 -5.88
N ASN A 37 6.56 -17.75 -7.09
CA ASN A 37 7.65 -17.69 -8.05
C ASN A 37 8.80 -16.83 -7.48
N PRO A 38 10.01 -17.41 -7.30
CA PRO A 38 11.13 -16.66 -6.69
C PRO A 38 11.54 -15.42 -7.49
N GLY A 39 11.31 -15.40 -8.79
CA GLY A 39 11.63 -14.24 -9.64
C GLY A 39 10.86 -12.98 -9.27
N LEU A 40 9.75 -13.11 -8.56
CA LEU A 40 8.94 -11.97 -8.13
C LEU A 40 9.55 -11.23 -6.94
N SER A 41 10.47 -11.87 -6.20
CA SER A 41 11.01 -11.31 -4.96
C SER A 41 9.92 -10.81 -4.03
N PHE A 42 8.89 -11.61 -3.85
CA PHE A 42 7.71 -11.25 -3.07
C PHE A 42 8.07 -11.29 -1.58
N HIS A 43 8.09 -10.12 -0.94
CA HIS A 43 8.49 -10.05 0.45
C HIS A 43 7.72 -8.99 1.22
N LYS A 44 7.62 -9.21 2.51
CA LYS A 44 6.88 -8.34 3.42
C LYS A 44 7.64 -7.03 3.66
N LEU A 45 6.90 -5.93 3.80
CA LEU A 45 7.49 -4.63 4.09
C LEU A 45 7.55 -4.42 5.60
N ASP A 46 8.75 -4.53 6.16
CA ASP A 46 8.95 -4.49 7.61
C ASP A 46 8.61 -3.12 8.19
N ARG A 47 8.84 -2.06 7.42
CA ARG A 47 8.62 -0.68 7.91
C ARG A 47 7.18 -0.21 7.77
N ALA A 48 6.37 -0.89 6.99
CA ALA A 48 4.97 -0.52 6.83
C ALA A 48 4.22 -0.80 8.14
N LYS A 49 3.36 0.12 8.54
CA LYS A 49 2.53 -0.07 9.73
C LYS A 49 1.46 -1.12 9.49
N ASP A 50 0.94 -1.18 8.27
CA ASP A 50 0.07 -2.29 7.87
C ASP A 50 0.96 -3.48 7.52
N LYS A 51 0.94 -4.50 8.35
CA LYS A 51 1.82 -5.65 8.22
C LYS A 51 1.43 -6.58 7.08
N ASN A 52 0.33 -6.30 6.41
CA ASN A 52 -0.08 -7.07 5.24
C ASN A 52 0.42 -6.48 3.91
N PHE A 53 1.17 -5.38 3.95
CA PHE A 53 1.79 -4.85 2.75
C PHE A 53 3.07 -5.62 2.40
N TRP A 54 3.14 -6.01 1.14
CA TRP A 54 4.25 -6.75 0.55
C TRP A 54 4.70 -6.04 -0.71
N SER A 55 5.90 -6.32 -1.14
CA SER A 55 6.49 -5.76 -2.36
C SER A 55 6.78 -6.87 -3.36
N VAL A 56 6.52 -6.59 -4.63
CA VAL A 56 6.87 -7.46 -5.75
C VAL A 56 7.76 -6.66 -6.70
N ARG A 57 8.84 -7.29 -7.17
CA ARG A 57 9.80 -6.65 -8.07
C ARG A 57 9.32 -6.79 -9.50
N ALA A 58 9.08 -5.66 -10.18
CA ALA A 58 8.72 -5.66 -11.59
C ALA A 58 9.94 -5.49 -12.50
N ASN A 59 10.92 -4.71 -12.06
CA ASN A 59 12.23 -4.58 -12.71
C ASN A 59 13.24 -4.08 -11.65
N ASP A 60 14.41 -3.61 -12.08
CA ASP A 60 15.45 -3.20 -11.15
C ASP A 60 15.00 -2.13 -10.17
N ASP A 61 14.07 -1.26 -10.57
CA ASP A 61 13.65 -0.15 -9.73
C ASP A 61 12.14 -0.11 -9.45
N ILE A 62 11.32 -0.68 -10.30
CA ILE A 62 9.85 -0.62 -10.13
C ILE A 62 9.38 -1.70 -9.17
N ARG A 63 8.53 -1.29 -8.23
CA ARG A 63 7.95 -2.18 -7.22
C ARG A 63 6.45 -2.05 -7.18
N ILE A 64 5.77 -3.20 -7.11
CA ILE A 64 4.32 -3.27 -6.91
C ILE A 64 4.06 -3.49 -5.43
N ILE A 65 3.21 -2.65 -4.85
CA ILE A 65 2.78 -2.82 -3.46
C ILE A 65 1.50 -3.64 -3.45
N VAL A 66 1.53 -4.75 -2.71
CA VAL A 66 0.44 -5.72 -2.67
C VAL A 66 -0.01 -5.87 -1.22
N HIS A 67 -1.32 -5.84 -1.00
CA HIS A 67 -1.88 -6.17 0.31
C HIS A 67 -2.23 -7.65 0.28
N ARG A 68 -1.53 -8.42 1.07
CA ARG A 68 -1.66 -9.88 1.08
C ARG A 68 -2.28 -10.33 2.39
N THR A 69 -3.38 -11.07 2.27
CA THR A 69 -3.97 -11.79 3.40
C THR A 69 -3.94 -13.28 3.09
N GLN A 70 -4.47 -14.09 4.00
CA GLN A 70 -4.52 -15.53 3.79
C GLN A 70 -5.27 -15.90 2.51
N ASN A 71 -6.31 -15.14 2.16
CA ASN A 71 -7.21 -15.48 1.07
C ASN A 71 -7.22 -14.47 -0.08
N SER A 72 -6.40 -13.43 -0.04
CA SER A 72 -6.49 -12.39 -1.06
C SER A 72 -5.16 -11.72 -1.34
N LEU A 73 -5.03 -11.27 -2.58
CA LEU A 73 -3.97 -10.37 -3.03
C LEU A 73 -4.66 -9.16 -3.65
N LEU A 74 -4.33 -7.98 -3.16
CA LEU A 74 -4.84 -6.73 -3.71
C LEU A 74 -3.66 -5.91 -4.19
N LEU A 75 -3.61 -5.62 -5.51
CA LEU A 75 -2.60 -4.72 -6.06
C LEU A 75 -2.98 -3.30 -5.68
N CYS A 76 -2.12 -2.63 -4.92
CA CYS A 76 -2.45 -1.33 -4.31
C CYS A 76 -1.80 -0.14 -4.98
N TYR A 77 -0.55 -0.29 -5.40
CA TYR A 77 0.24 0.84 -5.89
C TYR A 77 1.45 0.34 -6.66
N VAL A 78 1.95 1.15 -7.58
CA VAL A 78 3.19 0.83 -8.29
C VAL A 78 3.96 2.11 -8.55
N ASP A 79 5.27 2.05 -8.29
CA ASP A 79 6.15 3.20 -8.52
C ASP A 79 7.60 2.71 -8.44
N HIS A 80 8.52 3.65 -8.60
CA HIS A 80 9.92 3.42 -8.33
C HIS A 80 10.13 3.05 -6.86
N HIS A 81 11.15 2.27 -6.58
CA HIS A 81 11.40 1.63 -5.29
C HIS A 81 11.14 2.53 -4.09
N ASP A 82 11.84 3.66 -4.02
CA ASP A 82 11.75 4.52 -2.84
C ASP A 82 10.36 5.11 -2.66
N LYS A 83 9.75 5.55 -3.75
CA LYS A 83 8.42 6.14 -3.72
C LYS A 83 7.36 5.11 -3.37
N ALA A 84 7.48 3.91 -3.90
CA ALA A 84 6.55 2.83 -3.59
C ALA A 84 6.59 2.49 -2.10
N TYR A 85 7.79 2.37 -1.54
CA TYR A 85 7.95 2.05 -0.12
C TYR A 85 7.44 3.17 0.77
N GLN A 86 7.72 4.44 0.42
CA GLN A 86 7.19 5.58 1.16
C GLN A 86 5.67 5.60 1.16
N TRP A 87 5.06 5.28 0.01
CA TRP A 87 3.62 5.21 -0.10
C TRP A 87 3.05 4.17 0.86
N ALA A 88 3.63 2.99 0.90
CA ALA A 88 3.16 1.89 1.75
C ALA A 88 3.33 2.21 3.24
N GLU A 89 4.41 2.88 3.60
CA GLU A 89 4.68 3.22 5.00
C GLU A 89 3.66 4.19 5.59
N ARG A 90 2.98 4.94 4.73
CA ARG A 90 2.04 5.98 5.16
C ARG A 90 0.58 5.59 5.00
N ARG A 91 0.30 4.36 4.61
CA ARG A 91 -1.07 3.92 4.31
C ARG A 91 -1.39 2.60 4.96
N LYS A 92 -2.67 2.32 5.02
CA LYS A 92 -3.18 1.04 5.50
C LYS A 92 -4.50 0.74 4.82
N LEU A 93 -4.88 -0.53 4.83
CA LEU A 93 -6.18 -0.95 4.34
C LEU A 93 -7.15 -1.00 5.52
N GLU A 94 -8.32 -0.40 5.35
CA GLU A 94 -9.39 -0.43 6.33
C GLU A 94 -10.68 -0.90 5.70
N THR A 95 -11.56 -1.46 6.52
CA THR A 95 -12.90 -1.81 6.09
C THR A 95 -13.84 -0.66 6.42
N HIS A 96 -14.61 -0.22 5.42
CA HIS A 96 -15.57 0.84 5.61
C HIS A 96 -16.63 0.38 6.61
N PRO A 97 -16.90 1.16 7.67
CA PRO A 97 -17.79 0.69 8.75
C PRO A 97 -19.23 0.44 8.33
N LYS A 98 -19.70 1.09 7.28
CA LYS A 98 -21.10 0.93 6.85
C LYS A 98 -21.27 -0.07 5.72
N THR A 99 -20.34 -0.08 4.76
CA THR A 99 -20.48 -0.89 3.55
C THR A 99 -19.68 -2.17 3.59
N GLY A 100 -18.72 -2.29 4.51
CA GLY A 100 -17.77 -3.40 4.52
C GLY A 100 -16.73 -3.37 3.41
N ALA A 101 -16.75 -2.36 2.56
CA ALA A 101 -15.79 -2.26 1.47
C ALA A 101 -14.40 -1.95 1.99
N ALA A 102 -13.38 -2.57 1.39
CA ALA A 102 -12.00 -2.27 1.69
C ALA A 102 -11.61 -0.93 1.10
N GLN A 103 -10.84 -0.13 1.85
CA GLN A 103 -10.32 1.14 1.35
C GLN A 103 -8.91 1.37 1.86
N ILE A 104 -8.08 1.97 1.01
CA ILE A 104 -6.72 2.34 1.35
C ILE A 104 -6.77 3.76 1.90
N VAL A 105 -6.30 3.93 3.13
CA VAL A 105 -6.34 5.22 3.80
C VAL A 105 -4.96 5.65 4.20
N GLU A 106 -4.76 6.96 4.28
CA GLU A 106 -3.54 7.57 4.75
C GLU A 106 -3.48 7.51 6.26
N ILE A 107 -2.35 7.11 6.81
CA ILE A 107 -2.13 7.12 8.24
C ILE A 107 -1.74 8.54 8.63
N ARG A 108 -2.56 9.17 9.47
CA ARG A 108 -2.28 10.51 9.97
C ARG A 108 -1.76 10.39 11.37
N GLU A 109 -0.62 10.98 11.58
CA GLU A 109 -0.11 11.12 12.92
C GLU A 109 -0.75 12.32 13.53
N ARG A 110 -1.40 12.19 14.42
CA ARG A 110 -2.06 13.32 14.86
C ARG A 110 -1.59 13.91 16.07
N ILE A 111 -1.32 14.05 15.48
CA ILE A 111 -1.07 14.38 16.21
C ILE A 111 -1.69 14.60 17.10
N GLU A 112 -1.78 14.04 16.80
CA GLU A 112 -2.29 13.99 17.17
C GLU A 112 -2.78 14.27 18.02
N GLU A 113 -2.87 14.27 18.10
CA GLU A 113 -3.29 14.49 18.60
C GLU A 113 -3.32 15.03 19.36
N ILE A 114 -2.67 15.46 19.26
CA ILE A 114 -2.56 16.17 19.77
C ILE A 114 -2.75 16.75 20.36
N PHE A 115 -2.64 17.00 20.61
CA PHE A 115 -2.73 17.72 21.10
C PHE A 115 -3.04 18.11 21.81
N ILE A 116 -3.02 18.20 22.00
CA ILE A 116 -3.21 18.69 22.58
C ILE A 116 -3.51 18.88 23.36
N PRO A 117 -3.47 18.89 23.68
CA PRO A 117 -3.65 19.27 24.32
C PRO A 117 -3.98 19.66 24.87
N LYS A 118 -4.13 19.80 25.15
CA LYS A 118 -4.33 20.43 25.46
C LYS A 118 -4.59 20.81 25.70
N TYR A 119 -4.49 20.92 26.16
CA TYR A 119 -4.60 21.66 26.32
C TYR A 119 -5.10 21.97 26.59
N ILE A 120 -5.14 21.94 26.91
CA ILE A 120 -5.35 22.50 27.18
C ILE A 120 -5.82 22.69 27.44
N GLN A 121 -5.77 22.63 27.69
CA GLN A 121 -5.94 23.07 27.86
C GLN A 121 -6.15 23.43 28.10
N VAL A 122 -5.94 23.51 28.55
CA VAL A 122 -5.91 24.10 28.79
C VAL A 122 -6.34 24.44 29.02
N GLU A 123 -6.20 24.50 29.39
CA GLU A 123 -6.37 25.02 29.71
C GLU A 123 -6.56 25.16 29.99
N ALA A 124 -6.44 25.05 30.28
CA ALA A 124 -6.35 25.35 30.62
C ALA A 124 -6.47 25.49 30.92
N VAL A 125 -6.48 25.58 31.22
CA VAL A 125 -6.37 25.94 31.50
C VAL A 125 -6.73 26.12 31.83
N LYS A 126 -6.86 26.14 32.22
CA LYS A 126 -6.96 26.46 32.64
C LYS A 126 -7.07 26.53 33.01
N PRO A 127 -7.31 26.74 33.60
CA PRO A 127 -7.15 26.99 34.10
C PRO A 127 -7.31 27.09 34.22
#